data_5f22ddbd3abb32a5980905661cc6828e
#
_entry.id   5f22ddbd3abb32a5980905661cc6828e
#
_cell.length_a   1.000
_cell.length_b   1.000
_cell.length_c   1.000
_cell.angle_alpha   90.00
_cell.angle_beta   90.00
_cell.angle_gamma   90.00
#
_symmetry.space_group_name_H-M   'P 1'
#
loop_
_entity.id
_entity.type
_entity.pdbx_description
1 polymer ?
#
loop_
_entity_poly.entity_id
_entity_poly.type
_entity_poly.pdbx_seq_one_letter_code
_entity_poly.pdbx_strand_id
1 'polypeptide(L)'
;MKKLNVFIFKKYVVNLCIFALVVIVGLAVIFGVNFSKSDAEPASAQQGVIYQGDTNSKKISLMINVYWGTEYLGDMLDCLESKNAKATFFVGGTWVADNGELLVKMAENGHEIGNHAYSHKDHDKLTKESSKKEISTTHNLVKSTIGKDMTLFAPPSGAYNAQTVECAKELGYKTIMWTRDTIDWRDQDEETIYNRAVNNAKGGDLILMHPTACTAKALGRIIDKLQSLGFELVTVSENISTVA
;
A
#
# COMPACT_ATOMS: atom_id res chain seq x y z
N MET A 1 -17.83 63.00 -36.27
CA MET A 1 -17.75 61.62 -36.85
C MET A 1 -16.50 60.84 -36.48
N LYS A 2 -15.29 61.42 -36.53
CA LYS A 2 -14.02 60.64 -36.17
C LYS A 2 -14.00 60.03 -34.78
N LYS A 3 -14.51 60.70 -33.74
CA LYS A 3 -14.49 60.17 -32.34
C LYS A 3 -15.44 58.97 -32.15
N LEU A 4 -16.57 58.90 -32.86
CA LEU A 4 -17.51 57.80 -32.77
C LEU A 4 -16.93 56.50 -33.37
N ASN A 5 -16.24 56.61 -34.52
CA ASN A 5 -15.62 55.46 -35.18
C ASN A 5 -14.46 54.86 -34.32
N VAL A 6 -13.69 55.69 -33.61
CA VAL A 6 -12.62 55.25 -32.73
C VAL A 6 -13.20 54.50 -31.50
N PHE A 7 -14.35 54.94 -30.98
CA PHE A 7 -15.00 54.31 -29.84
C PHE A 7 -15.57 52.92 -30.22
N ILE A 8 -16.22 52.83 -31.36
CA ILE A 8 -16.75 51.56 -31.91
C ILE A 8 -15.59 50.56 -32.17
N PHE A 9 -14.50 51.01 -32.78
CA PHE A 9 -13.33 50.19 -33.05
C PHE A 9 -12.70 49.65 -31.76
N LYS A 10 -12.53 50.50 -30.74
CA LYS A 10 -12.03 50.05 -29.42
C LYS A 10 -12.95 48.99 -28.77
N LYS A 11 -14.28 49.15 -28.88
CA LYS A 11 -15.24 48.20 -28.35
C LYS A 11 -15.15 46.83 -29.07
N TYR A 12 -14.97 46.84 -30.40
CA TYR A 12 -14.77 45.59 -31.16
C TYR A 12 -13.47 44.88 -30.81
N VAL A 13 -12.38 45.61 -30.64
CA VAL A 13 -11.08 45.03 -30.22
C VAL A 13 -11.18 44.43 -28.83
N VAL A 14 -11.81 45.12 -27.87
CA VAL A 14 -12.02 44.59 -26.54
C VAL A 14 -12.85 43.31 -26.52
N ASN A 15 -13.98 43.30 -27.28
CA ASN A 15 -14.81 42.11 -27.37
C ASN A 15 -14.08 40.93 -28.05
N LEU A 16 -13.24 41.20 -29.07
CA LEU A 16 -12.43 40.17 -29.72
C LEU A 16 -11.39 39.59 -28.77
N CYS A 17 -10.75 40.43 -27.95
CA CYS A 17 -9.79 39.98 -26.90
C CYS A 17 -10.49 39.13 -25.82
N ILE A 18 -11.69 39.53 -25.38
CA ILE A 18 -12.48 38.75 -24.41
C ILE A 18 -12.86 37.39 -25.00
N PHE A 19 -13.33 37.36 -26.27
CA PHE A 19 -13.68 36.12 -26.96
C PHE A 19 -12.47 35.20 -27.11
N ALA A 20 -11.30 35.72 -27.50
CA ALA A 20 -10.05 34.96 -27.59
C ALA A 20 -9.64 34.39 -26.23
N LEU A 21 -9.78 35.18 -25.15
CA LEU A 21 -9.48 34.72 -23.79
C LEU A 21 -10.39 33.56 -23.34
N VAL A 22 -11.70 33.68 -23.62
CA VAL A 22 -12.68 32.62 -23.31
C VAL A 22 -12.37 31.34 -24.07
N VAL A 23 -11.98 31.45 -25.37
CA VAL A 23 -11.58 30.29 -26.17
C VAL A 23 -10.30 29.63 -25.60
N ILE A 24 -9.30 30.45 -25.24
CA ILE A 24 -8.05 29.94 -24.65
C ILE A 24 -8.32 29.24 -23.32
N VAL A 25 -9.14 29.84 -22.43
CA VAL A 25 -9.53 29.22 -21.17
C VAL A 25 -10.34 27.95 -21.40
N GLY A 26 -11.27 27.96 -22.35
CA GLY A 26 -12.04 26.76 -22.74
C GLY A 26 -11.15 25.64 -23.25
N LEU A 27 -10.18 25.94 -24.11
CA LEU A 27 -9.20 24.97 -24.60
C LEU A 27 -8.29 24.47 -23.44
N ALA A 28 -7.83 25.34 -22.53
CA ALA A 28 -7.03 24.97 -21.38
C ALA A 28 -7.79 24.04 -20.44
N VAL A 29 -9.11 24.25 -20.23
CA VAL A 29 -9.97 23.36 -19.43
C VAL A 29 -10.13 22.01 -20.14
N ILE A 30 -10.39 21.99 -21.44
CA ILE A 30 -10.53 20.74 -22.22
C ILE A 30 -9.20 19.98 -22.24
N PHE A 31 -8.08 20.65 -22.46
CA PHE A 31 -6.76 20.02 -22.39
C PHE A 31 -6.40 19.59 -20.98
N GLY A 32 -6.70 20.41 -19.97
CA GLY A 32 -6.47 20.07 -18.55
C GLY A 32 -7.31 18.86 -18.11
N VAL A 33 -8.58 18.77 -18.52
CA VAL A 33 -9.44 17.61 -18.23
C VAL A 33 -8.97 16.34 -18.97
N ASN A 34 -8.45 16.48 -20.20
CA ASN A 34 -7.88 15.33 -20.91
C ASN A 34 -6.50 14.91 -20.38
N PHE A 35 -5.73 15.84 -19.79
CA PHE A 35 -4.45 15.49 -19.12
C PHE A 35 -4.67 14.89 -17.72
N SER A 36 -5.86 15.13 -17.11
CA SER A 36 -6.24 14.52 -15.82
C SER A 36 -6.90 13.16 -15.96
N LYS A 37 -7.21 12.71 -17.14
CA LYS A 37 -7.40 11.31 -17.50
C LYS A 37 -6.03 10.72 -17.89
N SER A 38 -5.11 10.63 -16.95
CA SER A 38 -4.25 9.48 -16.94
C SER A 38 -5.19 8.32 -16.59
N ASP A 39 -5.69 7.62 -17.60
CA ASP A 39 -6.00 6.21 -17.44
C ASP A 39 -4.71 5.64 -16.88
N ALA A 40 -4.64 5.51 -15.54
CA ALA A 40 -3.76 4.56 -14.94
C ALA A 40 -4.24 3.25 -15.56
N GLU A 41 -3.57 2.82 -16.62
CA GLU A 41 -3.60 1.43 -17.02
C GLU A 41 -3.52 0.66 -15.70
N PRO A 42 -4.42 -0.31 -15.46
CA PRO A 42 -4.22 -1.21 -14.32
C PRO A 42 -2.80 -1.70 -14.50
N ALA A 43 -1.92 -1.35 -13.55
CA ALA A 43 -0.49 -1.60 -13.65
C ALA A 43 -0.39 -3.03 -14.15
N SER A 44 0.03 -3.20 -15.41
CA SER A 44 0.09 -4.51 -16.05
C SER A 44 0.96 -5.30 -15.10
N ALA A 45 0.39 -6.35 -14.49
CA ALA A 45 1.01 -7.08 -13.39
C ALA A 45 2.46 -7.33 -13.80
N GLN A 46 3.37 -6.56 -13.25
CA GLN A 46 4.78 -6.67 -13.65
C GLN A 46 5.18 -8.09 -13.30
N GLN A 47 5.69 -8.82 -14.26
CA GLN A 47 5.97 -10.24 -14.10
C GLN A 47 6.80 -10.47 -12.84
N GLY A 48 6.25 -11.24 -11.88
CA GLY A 48 6.89 -11.53 -10.59
C GLY A 48 6.41 -10.68 -9.41
N VAL A 49 5.36 -9.85 -9.56
CA VAL A 49 4.71 -9.12 -8.46
C VAL A 49 3.32 -9.69 -8.19
N ILE A 50 3.02 -9.99 -6.94
CA ILE A 50 1.76 -10.58 -6.52
C ILE A 50 0.93 -9.49 -5.83
N TYR A 51 -0.25 -9.21 -6.37
CA TYR A 51 -1.20 -8.22 -5.84
C TYR A 51 -2.37 -8.86 -5.12
N GLN A 52 -2.67 -10.13 -5.41
CA GLN A 52 -3.88 -10.79 -4.96
C GLN A 52 -3.66 -12.30 -4.85
N GLY A 53 -4.34 -12.94 -3.92
CA GLY A 53 -4.44 -14.39 -3.82
C GLY A 53 -5.51 -14.99 -4.73
N ASP A 54 -5.95 -16.21 -4.41
CA ASP A 54 -7.01 -16.89 -5.16
C ASP A 54 -8.37 -16.22 -4.96
N THR A 55 -8.89 -15.61 -6.02
CA THR A 55 -10.19 -14.92 -6.02
C THR A 55 -11.39 -15.83 -5.79
N ASN A 56 -11.25 -17.13 -6.02
CA ASN A 56 -12.29 -18.13 -5.78
C ASN A 56 -12.27 -18.65 -4.33
N SER A 57 -11.25 -18.31 -3.56
CA SER A 57 -11.13 -18.71 -2.16
C SER A 57 -12.01 -17.84 -1.25
N LYS A 58 -12.14 -18.29 0.00
CA LYS A 58 -12.70 -17.48 1.08
C LYS A 58 -11.62 -16.85 1.97
N LYS A 59 -10.38 -16.81 1.49
CA LYS A 59 -9.23 -16.28 2.23
C LYS A 59 -9.00 -14.80 1.92
N ILE A 60 -8.71 -14.03 2.95
CA ILE A 60 -8.27 -12.62 2.88
C ILE A 60 -7.06 -12.48 3.80
N SER A 61 -6.11 -11.61 3.46
CA SER A 61 -4.95 -11.36 4.32
C SER A 61 -4.85 -9.89 4.71
N LEU A 62 -4.58 -9.66 5.99
CA LEU A 62 -4.20 -8.37 6.51
C LEU A 62 -2.67 -8.25 6.38
N MET A 63 -2.21 -7.26 5.61
CA MET A 63 -0.81 -6.89 5.45
C MET A 63 -0.53 -5.68 6.34
N ILE A 64 0.27 -5.86 7.37
CA ILE A 64 0.59 -4.79 8.32
C ILE A 64 2.05 -4.39 8.11
N ASN A 65 2.28 -3.23 7.48
CA ASN A 65 3.62 -2.71 7.29
C ASN A 65 4.08 -1.99 8.56
N VAL A 66 5.21 -2.41 9.12
CA VAL A 66 5.72 -1.95 10.42
C VAL A 66 7.10 -1.33 10.27
N TYR A 67 7.15 -0.01 10.37
CA TYR A 67 8.37 0.78 10.44
C TYR A 67 8.29 1.83 11.57
N TRP A 68 7.09 2.09 12.05
CA TRP A 68 6.73 3.01 13.14
C TRP A 68 5.41 2.53 13.79
N GLY A 69 4.89 3.27 14.79
CA GLY A 69 3.60 2.97 15.45
C GLY A 69 3.69 1.81 16.45
N THR A 70 4.87 1.59 17.03
CA THR A 70 5.15 0.51 18.01
C THR A 70 4.15 0.49 19.14
N GLU A 71 3.69 1.65 19.60
CA GLU A 71 2.75 1.83 20.70
C GLU A 71 1.37 1.21 20.47
N TYR A 72 0.98 0.99 19.21
CA TYR A 72 -0.33 0.40 18.86
C TYR A 72 -0.26 -1.11 18.61
N LEU A 73 0.94 -1.67 18.45
CA LEU A 73 1.11 -3.08 18.06
C LEU A 73 0.64 -4.06 19.14
N GLY A 74 0.79 -3.70 20.43
CA GLY A 74 0.29 -4.52 21.54
C GLY A 74 -1.22 -4.76 21.41
N ASP A 75 -1.99 -3.69 21.30
CA ASP A 75 -3.45 -3.73 21.17
C ASP A 75 -3.89 -4.45 19.89
N MET A 76 -3.15 -4.25 18.77
CA MET A 76 -3.44 -4.94 17.51
C MET A 76 -3.21 -6.45 17.61
N LEU A 77 -2.13 -6.90 18.26
CA LEU A 77 -1.85 -8.32 18.47
C LEU A 77 -2.89 -8.98 19.37
N ASP A 78 -3.27 -8.33 20.46
CA ASP A 78 -4.30 -8.82 21.38
C ASP A 78 -5.69 -8.89 20.66
N CYS A 79 -5.98 -7.92 19.81
CA CYS A 79 -7.18 -7.94 18.98
C CYS A 79 -7.18 -9.12 17.99
N LEU A 80 -6.09 -9.35 17.26
CA LEU A 80 -5.95 -10.48 16.33
C LEU A 80 -6.10 -11.82 17.03
N GLU A 81 -5.47 -11.99 18.19
CA GLU A 81 -5.54 -13.20 19.01
C GLU A 81 -6.98 -13.46 19.47
N SER A 82 -7.64 -12.45 20.07
CA SER A 82 -9.00 -12.56 20.59
C SER A 82 -10.04 -12.97 19.52
N LYS A 83 -9.75 -12.70 18.25
CA LYS A 83 -10.62 -12.98 17.10
C LYS A 83 -10.14 -14.17 16.26
N ASN A 84 -9.13 -14.89 16.73
CA ASN A 84 -8.50 -16.01 16.01
C ASN A 84 -8.15 -15.66 14.55
N ALA A 85 -7.66 -14.43 14.35
CA ALA A 85 -7.26 -13.93 13.03
C ALA A 85 -5.74 -13.95 12.89
N LYS A 86 -5.24 -14.31 11.70
CA LYS A 86 -3.82 -14.22 11.37
C LYS A 86 -3.56 -13.05 10.43
N ALA A 87 -2.36 -12.50 10.52
CA ALA A 87 -1.89 -11.41 9.69
C ALA A 87 -0.45 -11.67 9.25
N THR A 88 0.02 -10.91 8.25
CA THR A 88 1.42 -10.87 7.86
C THR A 88 1.98 -9.48 8.18
N PHE A 89 2.99 -9.45 9.03
CA PHE A 89 3.69 -8.22 9.42
C PHE A 89 4.94 -8.06 8.55
N PHE A 90 4.95 -7.06 7.68
CA PHE A 90 6.12 -6.68 6.89
C PHE A 90 6.95 -5.69 7.69
N VAL A 91 8.06 -6.16 8.25
CA VAL A 91 8.85 -5.40 9.22
C VAL A 91 10.07 -4.74 8.60
N GLY A 92 10.31 -3.47 8.96
CA GLY A 92 11.52 -2.74 8.62
C GLY A 92 12.67 -3.07 9.54
N GLY A 93 13.90 -3.19 8.99
CA GLY A 93 15.06 -3.65 9.77
C GLY A 93 15.44 -2.72 10.92
N THR A 94 15.37 -1.40 10.74
CA THR A 94 15.64 -0.45 11.83
C THR A 94 14.63 -0.59 12.96
N TRP A 95 13.35 -0.83 12.65
CA TRP A 95 12.35 -1.10 13.66
C TRP A 95 12.64 -2.42 14.42
N VAL A 96 13.03 -3.46 13.71
CA VAL A 96 13.38 -4.76 14.32
C VAL A 96 14.55 -4.63 15.28
N ALA A 97 15.56 -3.81 14.96
CA ALA A 97 16.73 -3.60 15.79
C ALA A 97 16.37 -3.09 17.20
N ASP A 98 15.31 -2.27 17.29
CA ASP A 98 14.86 -1.67 18.54
C ASP A 98 13.70 -2.43 19.22
N ASN A 99 13.05 -3.37 18.51
CA ASN A 99 11.78 -3.99 18.95
C ASN A 99 11.77 -5.52 18.82
N GLY A 100 12.90 -6.18 19.09
CA GLY A 100 13.05 -7.63 18.95
C GLY A 100 12.02 -8.44 19.76
N GLU A 101 11.64 -7.99 20.95
CA GLU A 101 10.64 -8.67 21.79
C GLU A 101 9.24 -8.69 21.14
N LEU A 102 8.83 -7.59 20.53
CA LEU A 102 7.57 -7.54 19.79
C LEU A 102 7.60 -8.43 18.54
N LEU A 103 8.74 -8.50 17.85
CA LEU A 103 8.90 -9.42 16.72
C LEU A 103 8.75 -10.88 17.18
N VAL A 104 9.33 -11.25 18.32
CA VAL A 104 9.17 -12.60 18.93
C VAL A 104 7.68 -12.84 19.22
N LYS A 105 6.99 -11.91 19.89
CA LYS A 105 5.55 -12.03 20.20
C LYS A 105 4.71 -12.23 18.92
N MET A 106 4.98 -11.48 17.85
CA MET A 106 4.29 -11.67 16.56
C MET A 106 4.46 -13.11 16.03
N ALA A 107 5.70 -13.60 16.04
CA ALA A 107 6.04 -14.93 15.53
C ALA A 107 5.47 -16.07 16.39
N GLU A 108 5.46 -15.92 17.73
CA GLU A 108 4.89 -16.87 18.68
C GLU A 108 3.36 -16.94 18.59
N ASN A 109 2.69 -15.80 18.34
CA ASN A 109 1.25 -15.74 18.09
C ASN A 109 0.85 -16.35 16.73
N GLY A 110 1.81 -16.88 15.96
CA GLY A 110 1.58 -17.55 14.69
C GLY A 110 1.29 -16.60 13.53
N HIS A 111 1.68 -15.34 13.63
CA HIS A 111 1.66 -14.42 12.50
C HIS A 111 2.85 -14.68 11.57
N GLU A 112 2.68 -14.33 10.30
CA GLU A 112 3.76 -14.39 9.33
C GLU A 112 4.57 -13.10 9.39
N ILE A 113 5.90 -13.24 9.25
CA ILE A 113 6.82 -12.11 9.17
C ILE A 113 7.32 -11.99 7.73
N GLY A 114 7.12 -10.82 7.14
CA GLY A 114 7.63 -10.42 5.83
C GLY A 114 8.68 -9.32 5.95
N ASN A 115 9.40 -9.09 4.87
CA ASN A 115 10.50 -8.13 4.78
C ASN A 115 10.00 -6.79 4.22
N HIS A 116 10.29 -5.68 4.92
CA HIS A 116 9.97 -4.32 4.48
C HIS A 116 11.23 -3.46 4.31
N ALA A 117 12.32 -4.06 3.85
CA ALA A 117 13.65 -3.47 3.75
C ALA A 117 14.23 -2.98 5.10
N TYR A 118 15.43 -2.39 5.09
CA TYR A 118 16.10 -1.99 6.34
C TYR A 118 15.75 -0.57 6.77
N SER A 119 15.94 0.40 5.86
CA SER A 119 15.83 1.83 6.18
C SER A 119 14.64 2.51 5.50
N HIS A 120 13.65 1.76 5.02
CA HIS A 120 12.42 2.26 4.38
C HIS A 120 12.68 3.22 3.20
N LYS A 121 13.68 2.91 2.36
CA LYS A 121 13.99 3.69 1.15
C LYS A 121 13.13 3.25 -0.02
N ASP A 122 12.83 4.18 -0.92
CA ASP A 122 12.16 3.88 -2.19
C ASP A 122 13.07 3.01 -3.08
N HIS A 123 12.71 1.76 -3.28
CA HIS A 123 13.58 0.78 -3.97
C HIS A 123 13.71 1.02 -5.48
N ASP A 124 12.78 1.73 -6.09
CA ASP A 124 12.85 2.17 -7.49
C ASP A 124 13.99 3.18 -7.76
N LYS A 125 14.50 3.81 -6.69
CA LYS A 125 15.60 4.80 -6.72
C LYS A 125 16.94 4.21 -6.30
N LEU A 126 17.00 2.95 -5.87
CA LEU A 126 18.22 2.32 -5.38
C LEU A 126 18.99 1.63 -6.52
N THR A 127 20.32 1.50 -6.35
CA THR A 127 21.10 0.58 -7.16
C THR A 127 20.78 -0.87 -6.80
N LYS A 128 21.10 -1.82 -7.69
CA LYS A 128 20.89 -3.26 -7.46
C LYS A 128 21.55 -3.73 -6.15
N GLU A 129 22.77 -3.30 -5.90
CA GLU A 129 23.55 -3.63 -4.71
C GLU A 129 22.91 -3.08 -3.44
N SER A 130 22.47 -1.80 -3.50
CA SER A 130 21.79 -1.15 -2.37
C SER A 130 20.45 -1.80 -2.05
N SER A 131 19.65 -2.11 -3.08
CA SER A 131 18.37 -2.79 -2.92
C SER A 131 18.54 -4.18 -2.26
N LYS A 132 19.48 -4.98 -2.76
CA LYS A 132 19.81 -6.28 -2.15
C LYS A 132 20.29 -6.16 -0.71
N LYS A 133 21.13 -5.15 -0.41
CA LYS A 133 21.64 -4.91 0.94
C LYS A 133 20.51 -4.57 1.91
N GLU A 134 19.57 -3.71 1.53
CA GLU A 134 18.39 -3.36 2.34
C GLU A 134 17.57 -4.62 2.69
N ILE A 135 17.30 -5.49 1.72
CA ILE A 135 16.53 -6.72 1.91
C ILE A 135 17.32 -7.73 2.77
N SER A 136 18.58 -8.01 2.43
CA SER A 136 19.37 -9.03 3.11
C SER A 136 19.74 -8.66 4.54
N THR A 137 19.96 -7.36 4.82
CA THR A 137 20.24 -6.90 6.19
C THR A 137 19.05 -7.16 7.11
N THR A 138 17.83 -6.83 6.66
CA THR A 138 16.60 -7.11 7.41
C THR A 138 16.39 -8.61 7.57
N HIS A 139 16.62 -9.40 6.52
CA HIS A 139 16.51 -10.86 6.57
C HIS A 139 17.41 -11.45 7.67
N ASN A 140 18.68 -11.09 7.67
CA ASN A 140 19.64 -11.61 8.64
C ASN A 140 19.29 -11.22 10.07
N LEU A 141 18.83 -9.98 10.29
CA LEU A 141 18.40 -9.49 11.59
C LEU A 141 17.18 -10.26 12.10
N VAL A 142 16.13 -10.41 11.28
CA VAL A 142 14.94 -11.19 11.64
C VAL A 142 15.31 -12.64 11.91
N LYS A 143 16.11 -13.26 11.05
CA LYS A 143 16.56 -14.65 11.24
C LYS A 143 17.36 -14.84 12.52
N SER A 144 18.22 -13.89 12.89
CA SER A 144 18.96 -13.95 14.16
C SER A 144 18.07 -13.78 15.39
N THR A 145 16.94 -13.06 15.26
CA THR A 145 16.03 -12.77 16.37
C THR A 145 15.03 -13.91 16.63
N ILE A 146 14.41 -14.46 15.56
CA ILE A 146 13.33 -15.45 15.68
C ILE A 146 13.64 -16.81 15.03
N GLY A 147 14.83 -16.99 14.45
CA GLY A 147 15.26 -18.27 13.84
C GLY A 147 14.50 -18.66 12.56
N LYS A 148 13.71 -17.76 11.96
CA LYS A 148 12.89 -18.04 10.77
C LYS A 148 13.40 -17.28 9.56
N ASP A 149 13.34 -17.90 8.38
CA ASP A 149 13.56 -17.26 7.10
C ASP A 149 12.28 -16.56 6.61
N MET A 150 12.43 -15.39 6.01
CA MET A 150 11.35 -14.69 5.33
C MET A 150 11.40 -14.94 3.83
N THR A 151 10.24 -15.04 3.18
CA THR A 151 10.11 -15.28 1.74
C THR A 151 9.26 -14.24 1.02
N LEU A 152 8.64 -13.32 1.75
CA LEU A 152 7.79 -12.26 1.23
C LEU A 152 8.44 -10.88 1.43
N PHE A 153 8.48 -10.10 0.36
CA PHE A 153 9.00 -8.72 0.38
C PHE A 153 7.93 -7.74 -0.07
N ALA A 154 7.56 -6.80 0.79
CA ALA A 154 6.75 -5.64 0.44
C ALA A 154 7.68 -4.44 0.30
N PRO A 155 7.81 -3.82 -0.89
CA PRO A 155 8.68 -2.67 -1.06
C PRO A 155 8.15 -1.46 -0.29
N PRO A 156 9.02 -0.71 0.43
CA PRO A 156 8.65 0.53 1.10
C PRO A 156 7.93 1.50 0.16
N SER A 157 6.88 2.15 0.67
CA SER A 157 6.02 3.08 -0.09
C SER A 157 5.37 2.47 -1.36
N GLY A 158 5.41 1.17 -1.55
CA GLY A 158 5.07 0.51 -2.80
C GLY A 158 5.99 0.88 -3.97
N ALA A 159 7.16 1.48 -3.68
CA ALA A 159 8.10 1.97 -4.68
C ALA A 159 9.00 0.85 -5.19
N TYR A 160 8.74 0.36 -6.39
CA TYR A 160 9.53 -0.69 -7.04
C TYR A 160 9.60 -0.47 -8.56
N ASN A 161 10.58 -1.13 -9.18
CA ASN A 161 10.76 -1.26 -10.63
C ASN A 161 11.19 -2.70 -10.96
N ALA A 162 11.44 -3.00 -12.22
CA ALA A 162 11.86 -4.34 -12.66
C ALA A 162 13.13 -4.84 -11.95
N GLN A 163 14.10 -3.94 -11.71
CA GLN A 163 15.31 -4.25 -10.97
C GLN A 163 15.02 -4.63 -9.51
N THR A 164 14.09 -3.94 -8.86
CA THR A 164 13.66 -4.25 -7.47
C THR A 164 13.11 -5.67 -7.39
N VAL A 165 12.22 -6.04 -8.32
CA VAL A 165 11.61 -7.39 -8.39
C VAL A 165 12.66 -8.46 -8.64
N GLU A 166 13.62 -8.20 -9.54
CA GLU A 166 14.73 -9.12 -9.80
C GLU A 166 15.62 -9.31 -8.57
N CYS A 167 15.93 -8.20 -7.85
CA CYS A 167 16.71 -8.26 -6.61
C CYS A 167 16.02 -9.12 -5.54
N ALA A 168 14.72 -8.93 -5.34
CA ALA A 168 13.94 -9.72 -4.41
C ALA A 168 13.96 -11.21 -4.81
N LYS A 169 13.71 -11.52 -6.09
CA LYS A 169 13.73 -12.87 -6.64
C LYS A 169 15.10 -13.56 -6.48
N GLU A 170 16.19 -12.87 -6.77
CA GLU A 170 17.55 -13.41 -6.60
C GLU A 170 17.88 -13.75 -5.14
N LEU A 171 17.21 -13.11 -4.19
CA LEU A 171 17.31 -13.38 -2.75
C LEU A 171 16.25 -14.38 -2.24
N GLY A 172 15.48 -15.01 -3.14
CA GLY A 172 14.45 -16.01 -2.81
C GLY A 172 13.12 -15.41 -2.33
N TYR A 173 12.86 -14.13 -2.59
CA TYR A 173 11.63 -13.45 -2.20
C TYR A 173 10.59 -13.36 -3.33
N LYS A 174 9.32 -13.43 -2.95
CA LYS A 174 8.19 -12.98 -3.75
C LYS A 174 7.90 -11.52 -3.41
N THR A 175 7.74 -10.67 -4.42
CA THR A 175 7.36 -9.26 -4.22
C THR A 175 5.86 -9.17 -4.07
N ILE A 176 5.40 -8.61 -2.95
CA ILE A 176 3.98 -8.54 -2.57
C ILE A 176 3.52 -7.08 -2.58
N MET A 177 2.43 -6.84 -3.26
CA MET A 177 1.67 -5.61 -3.24
C MET A 177 0.28 -5.90 -2.64
N TRP A 178 -0.70 -5.03 -2.83
CA TRP A 178 -2.02 -5.13 -2.23
C TRP A 178 -3.14 -4.84 -3.25
N THR A 179 -4.32 -5.37 -2.97
CA THR A 179 -5.54 -5.02 -3.71
C THR A 179 -6.29 -3.87 -3.05
N ARG A 180 -6.12 -3.70 -1.74
CA ARG A 180 -6.84 -2.72 -0.95
C ARG A 180 -5.88 -1.96 -0.06
N ASP A 181 -5.90 -0.63 -0.18
CA ASP A 181 -5.12 0.27 0.68
C ASP A 181 -6.07 1.02 1.61
N THR A 182 -5.87 0.88 2.91
CA THR A 182 -6.65 1.64 3.90
C THR A 182 -6.27 3.11 3.93
N ILE A 183 -5.08 3.46 3.43
CA ILE A 183 -4.49 4.81 3.42
C ILE A 183 -4.50 5.43 4.84
N ASP A 184 -4.37 4.59 5.85
CA ASP A 184 -4.43 4.93 7.27
C ASP A 184 -3.25 5.80 7.74
N TRP A 185 -2.13 5.73 7.02
CA TRP A 185 -0.96 6.59 7.23
C TRP A 185 -1.24 8.07 6.95
N ARG A 186 -2.24 8.37 6.10
CA ARG A 186 -2.65 9.73 5.71
C ARG A 186 -3.98 10.13 6.33
N ASP A 187 -4.99 9.29 6.16
CA ASP A 187 -6.37 9.60 6.52
C ASP A 187 -6.65 8.95 7.89
N GLN A 188 -6.45 9.73 8.95
CA GLN A 188 -6.59 9.27 10.33
C GLN A 188 -8.07 9.32 10.78
N ASP A 189 -8.93 8.61 10.06
CA ASP A 189 -10.36 8.48 10.34
C ASP A 189 -10.77 7.00 10.39
N GLU A 190 -11.23 6.56 11.54
CA GLU A 190 -11.57 5.16 11.82
C GLU A 190 -12.60 4.59 10.86
N GLU A 191 -13.65 5.37 10.54
CA GLU A 191 -14.72 4.91 9.66
C GLU A 191 -14.27 4.81 8.20
N THR A 192 -13.45 5.75 7.76
CA THR A 192 -12.83 5.70 6.42
C THR A 192 -11.94 4.48 6.26
N ILE A 193 -11.08 4.18 7.26
CA ILE A 193 -10.21 3.00 7.29
C ILE A 193 -11.04 1.73 7.23
N TYR A 194 -12.06 1.62 8.10
CA TYR A 194 -12.98 0.50 8.12
C TYR A 194 -13.63 0.29 6.75
N ASN A 195 -14.23 1.33 6.18
CA ASN A 195 -14.93 1.24 4.90
C ASN A 195 -14.00 0.82 3.75
N ARG A 196 -12.76 1.32 3.70
CA ARG A 196 -11.78 0.90 2.69
C ARG A 196 -11.39 -0.56 2.84
N ALA A 197 -11.28 -1.05 4.05
CA ALA A 197 -10.95 -2.45 4.30
C ALA A 197 -12.08 -3.42 3.90
N VAL A 198 -13.35 -3.08 4.19
CA VAL A 198 -14.45 -4.06 4.13
C VAL A 198 -15.39 -3.92 2.93
N ASN A 199 -15.58 -2.70 2.37
CA ASN A 199 -16.54 -2.47 1.30
C ASN A 199 -16.12 -3.20 0.02
N ASN A 200 -17.01 -4.08 -0.50
CA ASN A 200 -16.73 -4.91 -1.68
C ASN A 200 -15.48 -5.81 -1.54
N ALA A 201 -15.16 -6.24 -0.33
CA ALA A 201 -14.08 -7.21 -0.10
C ALA A 201 -14.37 -8.53 -0.83
N LYS A 202 -13.32 -9.14 -1.39
CA LYS A 202 -13.39 -10.37 -2.19
C LYS A 202 -12.36 -11.37 -1.69
N GLY A 203 -12.60 -12.65 -2.01
CA GLY A 203 -11.59 -13.67 -1.81
C GLY A 203 -10.29 -13.31 -2.51
N GLY A 204 -9.17 -13.65 -1.90
CA GLY A 204 -7.86 -13.30 -2.40
C GLY A 204 -7.37 -11.89 -2.07
N ASP A 205 -8.21 -11.01 -1.51
CA ASP A 205 -7.78 -9.64 -1.21
C ASP A 205 -6.59 -9.63 -0.23
N LEU A 206 -5.63 -8.76 -0.53
CA LEU A 206 -4.53 -8.36 0.34
C LEU A 206 -4.80 -6.93 0.79
N ILE A 207 -5.05 -6.74 2.09
CA ILE A 207 -5.47 -5.46 2.67
C ILE A 207 -4.30 -4.82 3.40
N LEU A 208 -3.75 -3.74 2.84
CA LEU A 208 -2.66 -2.98 3.45
C LEU A 208 -3.17 -2.08 4.56
N MET A 209 -2.45 -2.10 5.68
CA MET A 209 -2.60 -1.19 6.81
C MET A 209 -1.29 -0.98 7.55
N HIS A 210 -1.28 -0.01 8.45
CA HIS A 210 -0.12 0.32 9.30
C HIS A 210 -0.57 0.41 10.77
N PRO A 211 0.35 0.30 11.74
CA PRO A 211 0.02 0.46 13.15
C PRO A 211 -0.22 1.93 13.49
N THR A 212 -1.44 2.41 13.22
CA THR A 212 -1.92 3.75 13.60
C THR A 212 -2.96 3.65 14.70
N ALA A 213 -3.17 4.76 15.44
CA ALA A 213 -4.22 4.83 16.45
C ALA A 213 -5.61 4.48 15.90
N CYS A 214 -5.92 4.96 14.67
CA CYS A 214 -7.21 4.72 14.03
C CYS A 214 -7.33 3.29 13.51
N THR A 215 -6.25 2.71 12.99
CA THR A 215 -6.22 1.31 12.56
C THR A 215 -6.42 0.37 13.74
N ALA A 216 -5.70 0.59 14.85
CA ALA A 216 -5.84 -0.21 16.06
C ALA A 216 -7.30 -0.22 16.58
N LYS A 217 -7.99 0.93 16.54
CA LYS A 217 -9.41 1.03 16.92
C LYS A 217 -10.35 0.35 15.92
N ALA A 218 -10.09 0.47 14.62
CA ALA A 218 -10.93 -0.08 13.56
C ALA A 218 -10.76 -1.60 13.41
N LEU A 219 -9.59 -2.15 13.77
CA LEU A 219 -9.17 -3.51 13.45
C LEU A 219 -10.19 -4.58 13.88
N GLY A 220 -10.69 -4.48 15.11
CA GLY A 220 -11.67 -5.42 15.63
C GLY A 220 -12.95 -5.46 14.79
N ARG A 221 -13.48 -4.29 14.41
CA ARG A 221 -14.67 -4.16 13.56
C ARG A 221 -14.40 -4.68 12.13
N ILE A 222 -13.21 -4.44 11.60
CA ILE A 222 -12.79 -4.94 10.28
C ILE A 222 -12.80 -6.46 10.29
N ILE A 223 -12.16 -7.09 11.28
CA ILE A 223 -12.12 -8.55 11.41
C ILE A 223 -13.51 -9.13 11.52
N ASP A 224 -14.34 -8.63 12.44
CA ASP A 224 -15.72 -9.09 12.65
C ASP A 224 -16.54 -9.01 11.36
N LYS A 225 -16.40 -7.91 10.63
CA LYS A 225 -17.13 -7.73 9.36
C LYS A 225 -16.70 -8.73 8.31
N LEU A 226 -15.40 -8.90 8.09
CA LEU A 226 -14.87 -9.85 7.10
C LEU A 226 -15.26 -11.28 7.45
N GLN A 227 -15.15 -11.67 8.72
CA GLN A 227 -15.60 -13.00 9.18
C GLN A 227 -17.11 -13.19 9.03
N SER A 228 -17.93 -12.16 9.30
CA SER A 228 -19.39 -12.21 9.10
C SER A 228 -19.79 -12.39 7.63
N LEU A 229 -18.94 -11.98 6.69
CA LEU A 229 -19.10 -12.21 5.25
C LEU A 229 -18.59 -13.60 4.81
N GLY A 230 -18.12 -14.42 5.75
CA GLY A 230 -17.64 -15.78 5.52
C GLY A 230 -16.18 -15.84 5.04
N PHE A 231 -15.39 -14.79 5.24
CA PHE A 231 -13.97 -14.82 4.93
C PHE A 231 -13.16 -15.34 6.13
N GLU A 232 -12.10 -16.08 5.82
CA GLU A 232 -11.06 -16.52 6.74
C GLU A 232 -9.86 -15.58 6.64
N LEU A 233 -9.40 -15.05 7.80
CA LEU A 233 -8.23 -14.19 7.85
C LEU A 233 -6.97 -15.02 8.06
N VAL A 234 -6.18 -15.13 7.00
CA VAL A 234 -5.00 -15.98 6.92
C VAL A 234 -3.74 -15.18 6.59
N THR A 235 -2.57 -15.80 6.72
CA THR A 235 -1.30 -15.18 6.29
C THR A 235 -1.28 -14.96 4.76
N VAL A 236 -0.42 -14.05 4.30
CA VAL A 236 -0.27 -13.80 2.86
C VAL A 236 0.20 -15.07 2.15
N SER A 237 1.17 -15.81 2.70
CA SER A 237 1.62 -17.07 2.10
C SER A 237 0.51 -18.10 1.93
N GLU A 238 -0.40 -18.22 2.89
CA GLU A 238 -1.56 -19.12 2.76
C GLU A 238 -2.55 -18.64 1.71
N ASN A 239 -2.79 -17.35 1.60
CA ASN A 239 -3.71 -16.76 0.64
C ASN A 239 -3.23 -16.90 -0.81
N ILE A 240 -1.91 -16.72 -1.03
CA ILE A 240 -1.30 -16.78 -2.37
C ILE A 240 -0.83 -18.19 -2.77
N SER A 241 -1.02 -19.21 -1.93
CA SER A 241 -0.44 -20.56 -2.12
C SER A 241 -0.82 -21.24 -3.44
N THR A 242 -1.94 -20.88 -4.04
CA THR A 242 -2.43 -21.44 -5.30
C THR A 242 -2.12 -20.58 -6.53
N VAL A 243 -1.63 -19.33 -6.35
CA VAL A 243 -1.37 -18.37 -7.44
C VAL A 243 0.09 -17.98 -7.57
N ALA A 244 0.95 -18.40 -6.67
CA ALA A 244 2.36 -18.00 -6.53
C ALA A 244 3.35 -19.10 -6.92
#